data_97077804b8880c5d9d8378814d5c19f3
#
_entry.id   97077804b8880c5d9d8378814d5c19f3
#
_cell.length_a   1.000
_cell.length_b   1.000
_cell.length_c   1.000
_cell.angle_alpha   90.00
_cell.angle_beta   90.00
_cell.angle_gamma   90.00
#
_symmetry.space_group_name_H-M   'P 1'
#
loop_
_entity.id
_entity.type
_entity.pdbx_description
1 polymer ?
#
loop_
_entity_poly.entity_id
_entity_poly.type
_entity_poly.pdbx_seq_one_letter_code
_entity_poly.pdbx_strand_id
1 'polypeptide(L)'
;MIRAAALAALIALPAWASEDIPDQYPGSVLYSKPVEFIPGIYSAIGATAPPTYENGGHNNNLSFIVTGDGVIVINGGGSYQLAEALHAEIRAVTDQPVRLVFNENGQGHAMLGNSYWADQGVKIVAHVDAVHAFEEDGGQSLRAAQDRLKDRADQTRVVLPDETFQDVYPVEMGSMKIEARHLGPAHSPGDIVIWFPEQSLVISGDMAFHERMLPIFADTITADWIETWDNEFEALNATYVIPGHGHPTNMAQVRRYTRDYLIYLREKVGAHLENGGDLADAYYVDQSPYAHLDTFEELATKNAGRVYEQMEFE
;
A
#
# COMPACT_ATOMS: atom_id res chain seq x y z
N MET A 1 53.46 -12.23 -24.34
CA MET A 1 52.00 -12.22 -24.35
C MET A 1 51.52 -12.01 -22.90
N ILE A 2 51.24 -10.76 -22.58
CA ILE A 2 50.80 -10.37 -21.24
C ILE A 2 49.26 -10.30 -21.30
N ARG A 3 48.59 -11.17 -20.56
CA ARG A 3 47.10 -11.13 -20.40
C ARG A 3 46.75 -10.08 -19.36
N ALA A 4 46.14 -8.99 -19.79
CA ALA A 4 45.54 -8.03 -18.89
C ALA A 4 44.22 -8.61 -18.35
N ALA A 5 44.14 -8.83 -17.04
CA ALA A 5 42.92 -9.16 -16.36
C ALA A 5 42.18 -7.84 -16.09
N ALA A 6 41.00 -7.67 -16.71
CA ALA A 6 40.12 -6.56 -16.41
C ALA A 6 39.42 -6.85 -15.07
N LEU A 7 39.74 -6.07 -14.06
CA LEU A 7 39.04 -6.06 -12.78
C LEU A 7 37.73 -5.29 -12.98
N ALA A 8 36.61 -5.98 -13.05
CA ALA A 8 35.30 -5.35 -13.00
C ALA A 8 35.05 -4.85 -11.56
N ALA A 9 35.14 -3.54 -11.34
CA ALA A 9 34.76 -2.92 -10.12
C ALA A 9 33.22 -2.96 -10.06
N LEU A 10 32.64 -3.80 -9.18
CA LEU A 10 31.26 -3.70 -8.75
C LEU A 10 31.14 -2.37 -8.00
N ILE A 11 30.54 -1.38 -8.64
CA ILE A 11 30.08 -0.18 -7.96
C ILE A 11 28.88 -0.61 -7.14
N ALA A 12 29.08 -0.84 -5.85
CA ALA A 12 27.98 -0.92 -4.89
C ALA A 12 27.33 0.46 -4.88
N LEU A 13 26.13 0.56 -5.44
CA LEU A 13 25.30 1.74 -5.24
C LEU A 13 25.07 1.85 -3.71
N PRO A 14 25.25 3.03 -3.12
CA PRO A 14 24.93 3.22 -1.71
C PRO A 14 23.46 2.81 -1.51
N ALA A 15 23.20 1.97 -0.51
CA ALA A 15 21.87 1.80 0.01
C ALA A 15 21.49 3.18 0.59
N TRP A 16 20.64 3.88 -0.11
CA TRP A 16 20.07 5.11 0.40
C TRP A 16 19.21 4.69 1.59
N ALA A 17 19.57 5.16 2.77
CA ALA A 17 18.64 5.14 3.89
C ALA A 17 17.39 5.87 3.40
N SER A 18 16.20 5.25 3.53
CA SER A 18 14.98 5.96 3.20
C SER A 18 14.83 7.09 4.21
N GLU A 19 14.81 8.31 3.71
CA GLU A 19 14.40 9.47 4.49
C GLU A 19 12.91 9.64 4.22
N ASP A 20 12.14 10.03 5.24
CA ASP A 20 10.72 10.36 5.04
C ASP A 20 10.60 11.38 3.89
N ILE A 21 9.61 11.18 3.01
CA ILE A 21 9.42 12.03 1.85
C ILE A 21 9.12 13.44 2.37
N PRO A 22 9.96 14.45 2.09
CA PRO A 22 9.69 15.79 2.56
C PRO A 22 8.39 16.31 1.94
N ASP A 23 7.60 17.05 2.72
CA ASP A 23 6.39 17.72 2.22
C ASP A 23 6.75 18.57 0.99
N GLN A 24 6.35 18.09 -0.17
CA GLN A 24 6.60 18.74 -1.46
C GLN A 24 5.41 19.62 -1.89
N TYR A 25 4.35 19.66 -1.08
CA TYR A 25 3.13 20.35 -1.42
C TYR A 25 2.56 21.20 -0.27
N PRO A 26 3.29 22.24 0.15
CA PRO A 26 2.84 23.14 1.21
C PRO A 26 1.48 23.75 0.92
N GLY A 27 0.60 23.76 1.92
CA GLY A 27 -0.75 24.33 1.79
C GLY A 27 -1.80 23.38 1.21
N SER A 28 -1.42 22.13 0.88
CA SER A 28 -2.34 21.03 0.58
C SER A 28 -2.45 20.07 1.74
N VAL A 29 -3.54 19.28 1.81
CA VAL A 29 -3.62 18.10 2.67
C VAL A 29 -2.95 16.88 2.04
N LEU A 30 -2.66 16.93 0.74
CA LEU A 30 -1.76 15.96 0.10
C LEU A 30 -0.34 16.15 0.62
N TYR A 31 0.31 15.08 1.03
CA TYR A 31 1.71 15.10 1.45
C TYR A 31 2.67 15.40 0.30
N SER A 32 2.40 14.82 -0.87
CA SER A 32 3.13 15.11 -2.09
C SER A 32 2.19 15.39 -3.27
N LYS A 33 2.68 16.14 -4.25
CA LYS A 33 1.98 16.37 -5.50
C LYS A 33 2.01 15.11 -6.37
N PRO A 34 0.89 14.72 -7.03
CA PRO A 34 0.92 13.61 -7.99
C PRO A 34 1.93 13.83 -9.12
N VAL A 35 2.71 12.80 -9.42
CA VAL A 35 3.69 12.79 -10.50
C VAL A 35 3.32 11.69 -11.49
N GLU A 36 3.44 11.97 -12.79
CA GLU A 36 3.27 10.98 -13.83
C GLU A 36 4.45 10.00 -13.81
N PHE A 37 4.16 8.73 -13.51
CA PHE A 37 5.15 7.67 -13.44
C PHE A 37 5.33 6.96 -14.79
N ILE A 38 4.22 6.66 -15.43
CA ILE A 38 4.12 6.13 -16.80
C ILE A 38 3.04 6.97 -17.50
N PRO A 39 3.10 7.17 -18.82
CA PRO A 39 2.12 7.97 -19.54
C PRO A 39 0.67 7.65 -19.17
N GLY A 40 -0.04 8.62 -18.64
CA GLY A 40 -1.41 8.52 -18.16
C GLY A 40 -1.58 7.95 -16.75
N ILE A 41 -0.52 7.49 -16.08
CA ILE A 41 -0.59 6.91 -14.73
C ILE A 41 0.18 7.81 -13.75
N TYR A 42 -0.54 8.37 -12.79
CA TYR A 42 -0.05 9.32 -11.81
C TYR A 42 -0.14 8.74 -10.40
N SER A 43 0.81 9.10 -9.55
CA SER A 43 0.78 8.74 -8.13
C SER A 43 1.25 9.89 -7.26
N ALA A 44 0.47 10.20 -6.22
CA ALA A 44 0.87 11.04 -5.10
C ALA A 44 1.42 10.12 -4.01
N ILE A 45 2.70 10.28 -3.70
CA ILE A 45 3.38 9.44 -2.72
C ILE A 45 3.06 9.94 -1.33
N GLY A 46 2.54 9.06 -0.48
CA GLY A 46 2.27 9.35 0.92
C GLY A 46 3.53 9.38 1.78
N ALA A 47 3.43 9.97 2.98
CA ALA A 47 4.48 9.88 3.98
C ALA A 47 4.75 8.41 4.35
N THR A 48 6.00 8.03 4.51
CA THR A 48 6.35 6.70 5.04
C THR A 48 6.05 6.59 6.54
N ALA A 49 5.94 7.72 7.23
CA ALA A 49 5.51 7.84 8.62
C ALA A 49 4.03 7.43 8.84
N PRO A 50 3.62 7.16 10.10
CA PRO A 50 2.21 6.98 10.43
C PRO A 50 1.36 8.20 10.08
N PRO A 51 0.02 8.06 9.92
CA PRO A 51 -0.84 9.20 9.65
C PRO A 51 -0.84 10.18 10.84
N THR A 52 -0.58 11.46 10.56
CA THR A 52 -0.59 12.57 11.52
C THR A 52 -1.39 13.75 10.98
N TYR A 53 -1.64 14.75 11.82
CA TYR A 53 -2.23 16.02 11.37
C TYR A 53 -1.34 16.70 10.33
N GLU A 54 -0.02 16.72 10.56
CA GLU A 54 0.98 17.41 9.73
C GLU A 54 1.03 16.83 8.31
N ASN A 55 1.01 15.50 8.16
CA ASN A 55 0.99 14.85 6.84
C ASN A 55 -0.42 14.69 6.25
N GLY A 56 -1.46 15.30 6.86
CA GLY A 56 -2.84 15.24 6.36
C GLY A 56 -3.48 13.85 6.40
N GLY A 57 -2.85 12.89 7.09
CA GLY A 57 -3.25 11.48 7.05
C GLY A 57 -2.88 10.79 5.72
N HIS A 58 -2.14 11.47 4.85
CA HIS A 58 -1.70 10.92 3.56
C HIS A 58 -0.42 10.13 3.78
N ASN A 59 -0.56 8.85 4.11
CA ASN A 59 0.54 7.94 4.37
C ASN A 59 0.60 6.70 3.45
N ASN A 60 -0.38 6.54 2.56
CA ASN A 60 -0.38 5.56 1.48
C ASN A 60 -0.30 6.26 0.12
N ASN A 61 0.02 5.53 -0.92
CA ASN A 61 0.04 6.09 -2.27
C ASN A 61 -1.39 6.23 -2.82
N LEU A 62 -1.69 7.40 -3.34
CA LEU A 62 -2.94 7.68 -4.04
C LEU A 62 -2.65 7.83 -5.52
N SER A 63 -3.23 6.95 -6.34
CA SER A 63 -2.95 6.92 -7.77
C SER A 63 -4.19 7.24 -8.59
N PHE A 64 -3.99 7.80 -9.80
CA PHE A 64 -5.06 7.96 -10.77
C PHE A 64 -4.58 7.72 -12.19
N ILE A 65 -5.51 7.27 -13.04
CA ILE A 65 -5.25 6.88 -14.41
C ILE A 65 -6.11 7.73 -15.34
N VAL A 66 -5.48 8.47 -16.26
CA VAL A 66 -6.14 9.24 -17.32
C VAL A 66 -6.24 8.35 -18.54
N THR A 67 -7.45 7.88 -18.85
CA THR A 67 -7.64 6.81 -19.85
C THR A 67 -7.98 7.31 -21.27
N GLY A 68 -8.38 8.57 -21.39
CA GLY A 68 -8.92 9.14 -22.63
C GLY A 68 -10.46 9.19 -22.67
N ASP A 69 -11.16 8.44 -21.80
CA ASP A 69 -12.63 8.43 -21.68
C ASP A 69 -13.11 8.62 -20.23
N GLY A 70 -12.21 8.96 -19.36
CA GLY A 70 -12.44 9.21 -17.94
C GLY A 70 -11.20 8.94 -17.11
N VAL A 71 -11.33 9.15 -15.81
CA VAL A 71 -10.27 8.91 -14.84
C VAL A 71 -10.69 7.79 -13.89
N ILE A 72 -9.76 6.89 -13.60
CA ILE A 72 -9.88 5.87 -12.57
C ILE A 72 -8.98 6.27 -11.41
N VAL A 73 -9.50 6.22 -10.20
CA VAL A 73 -8.75 6.51 -8.96
C VAL A 73 -8.50 5.21 -8.21
N ILE A 74 -7.30 5.04 -7.67
CA ILE A 74 -6.93 3.93 -6.81
C ILE A 74 -6.73 4.47 -5.41
N ASN A 75 -7.52 3.95 -4.50
CA ASN A 75 -7.79 4.41 -3.13
C ASN A 75 -8.60 5.70 -3.03
N GLY A 76 -9.64 5.62 -2.21
CA GLY A 76 -10.51 6.76 -1.94
C GLY A 76 -9.81 7.85 -1.12
N GLY A 77 -8.76 7.50 -0.38
CA GLY A 77 -8.05 8.37 0.54
C GLY A 77 -8.51 8.23 2.00
N GLY A 78 -7.70 8.76 2.93
CA GLY A 78 -7.92 8.66 4.37
C GLY A 78 -8.92 9.67 4.97
N SER A 79 -9.41 10.62 4.17
CA SER A 79 -10.44 11.58 4.58
C SER A 79 -11.14 12.21 3.38
N TYR A 80 -12.27 12.89 3.66
CA TYR A 80 -13.01 13.68 2.67
C TYR A 80 -12.11 14.74 2.02
N GLN A 81 -11.40 15.51 2.84
CA GLN A 81 -10.53 16.59 2.36
C GLN A 81 -9.33 16.07 1.56
N LEU A 82 -8.79 14.90 1.91
CA LEU A 82 -7.69 14.29 1.17
C LEU A 82 -8.15 13.87 -0.24
N ALA A 83 -9.34 13.26 -0.34
CA ALA A 83 -9.94 12.89 -1.62
C ALA A 83 -10.27 14.13 -2.48
N GLU A 84 -10.79 15.20 -1.86
CA GLU A 84 -11.07 16.47 -2.54
C GLU A 84 -9.78 17.10 -3.10
N ALA A 85 -8.69 17.08 -2.32
CA ALA A 85 -7.39 17.58 -2.75
C ALA A 85 -6.83 16.77 -3.92
N LEU A 86 -6.93 15.44 -3.88
CA LEU A 86 -6.56 14.58 -5.01
C LEU A 86 -7.38 14.91 -6.27
N HIS A 87 -8.69 15.10 -6.12
CA HIS A 87 -9.55 15.45 -7.25
C HIS A 87 -9.21 16.84 -7.84
N ALA A 88 -8.77 17.78 -7.01
CA ALA A 88 -8.28 19.07 -7.49
C ALA A 88 -7.04 18.91 -8.39
N GLU A 89 -6.10 18.03 -8.01
CA GLU A 89 -4.93 17.70 -8.84
C GLU A 89 -5.31 16.97 -10.12
N ILE A 90 -6.26 16.05 -10.09
CA ILE A 90 -6.78 15.40 -11.30
C ILE A 90 -7.30 16.44 -12.27
N ARG A 91 -8.10 17.40 -11.80
CA ARG A 91 -8.63 18.50 -12.64
C ARG A 91 -7.56 19.44 -13.17
N ALA A 92 -6.41 19.55 -12.52
CA ALA A 92 -5.27 20.31 -13.03
C ALA A 92 -4.53 19.58 -14.17
N VAL A 93 -4.68 18.23 -14.25
CA VAL A 93 -4.06 17.38 -15.29
C VAL A 93 -5.00 17.19 -16.49
N THR A 94 -6.31 17.01 -16.26
CA THR A 94 -7.27 16.66 -17.31
C THR A 94 -8.67 17.17 -17.01
N ASP A 95 -9.43 17.45 -18.07
CA ASP A 95 -10.88 17.77 -17.98
C ASP A 95 -11.77 16.51 -17.96
N GLN A 96 -11.17 15.32 -18.07
CA GLN A 96 -11.93 14.06 -18.03
C GLN A 96 -12.54 13.84 -16.64
N PRO A 97 -13.82 13.42 -16.56
CA PRO A 97 -14.46 13.15 -15.28
C PRO A 97 -13.89 11.88 -14.62
N VAL A 98 -13.81 11.86 -13.28
CA VAL A 98 -13.58 10.64 -12.53
C VAL A 98 -14.81 9.73 -12.68
N ARG A 99 -14.61 8.50 -13.12
CA ARG A 99 -15.66 7.52 -13.39
C ARG A 99 -15.71 6.38 -12.39
N LEU A 100 -14.56 6.07 -11.80
CA LEU A 100 -14.39 4.87 -10.99
C LEU A 100 -13.35 5.10 -9.92
N VAL A 101 -13.63 4.61 -8.72
CA VAL A 101 -12.68 4.47 -7.62
C VAL A 101 -12.55 3.00 -7.27
N PHE A 102 -11.34 2.48 -7.17
CA PHE A 102 -11.05 1.21 -6.52
C PHE A 102 -10.50 1.45 -5.13
N ASN A 103 -11.03 0.73 -4.13
CA ASN A 103 -10.39 0.64 -2.82
C ASN A 103 -9.55 -0.64 -2.78
N GLU A 104 -8.27 -0.53 -2.45
CA GLU A 104 -7.34 -1.67 -2.45
C GLU A 104 -7.59 -2.64 -1.31
N ASN A 105 -8.13 -2.17 -0.18
CA ASN A 105 -8.47 -2.98 0.98
C ASN A 105 -9.56 -2.30 1.85
N GLY A 106 -9.91 -2.93 2.98
CA GLY A 106 -10.92 -2.49 3.93
C GLY A 106 -10.44 -1.48 4.96
N GLN A 107 -9.29 -0.82 4.77
CA GLN A 107 -8.73 0.07 5.77
C GLN A 107 -9.12 1.54 5.56
N GLY A 108 -8.99 2.33 6.63
CA GLY A 108 -9.39 3.74 6.62
C GLY A 108 -8.64 4.59 5.60
N HIS A 109 -7.37 4.30 5.32
CA HIS A 109 -6.59 5.04 4.32
C HIS A 109 -7.09 4.83 2.87
N ALA A 110 -7.72 3.68 2.62
CA ALA A 110 -8.28 3.34 1.31
C ALA A 110 -9.75 3.80 1.18
N MET A 111 -10.55 3.76 2.27
CA MET A 111 -12.00 3.87 2.18
C MET A 111 -12.63 5.12 2.81
N LEU A 112 -11.99 5.83 3.75
CA LEU A 112 -12.65 6.98 4.40
C LEU A 112 -12.92 8.15 3.45
N GLY A 113 -12.13 8.30 2.40
CA GLY A 113 -12.36 9.28 1.33
C GLY A 113 -13.51 8.92 0.39
N ASN A 114 -14.09 7.71 0.48
CA ASN A 114 -15.30 7.32 -0.27
C ASN A 114 -16.45 8.31 -0.03
N SER A 115 -16.47 8.94 1.15
CA SER A 115 -17.46 9.98 1.48
C SER A 115 -17.45 11.15 0.50
N TYR A 116 -16.27 11.56 -0.01
CA TYR A 116 -16.14 12.59 -1.05
C TYR A 116 -16.59 12.07 -2.41
N TRP A 117 -16.09 10.89 -2.81
CA TRP A 117 -16.38 10.32 -4.13
C TRP A 117 -17.86 10.01 -4.33
N ALA A 118 -18.54 9.53 -3.28
CA ALA A 118 -19.97 9.32 -3.30
C ALA A 118 -20.76 10.64 -3.49
N ASP A 119 -20.32 11.75 -2.85
CA ASP A 119 -20.92 13.07 -3.07
C ASP A 119 -20.69 13.60 -4.50
N GLN A 120 -19.62 13.14 -5.19
CA GLN A 120 -19.41 13.43 -6.61
C GLN A 120 -20.20 12.49 -7.54
N GLY A 121 -20.91 11.49 -7.00
CA GLY A 121 -21.62 10.48 -7.79
C GLY A 121 -20.69 9.52 -8.55
N VAL A 122 -19.46 9.34 -8.07
CA VAL A 122 -18.47 8.42 -8.66
C VAL A 122 -18.72 7.02 -8.15
N LYS A 123 -18.71 6.03 -9.04
CA LYS A 123 -18.82 4.61 -8.70
C LYS A 123 -17.60 4.14 -7.92
N ILE A 124 -17.83 3.41 -6.83
CA ILE A 124 -16.78 2.86 -5.96
C ILE A 124 -16.87 1.33 -5.96
N VAL A 125 -15.73 0.68 -6.15
CA VAL A 125 -15.62 -0.79 -6.25
C VAL A 125 -14.53 -1.29 -5.30
N ALA A 126 -14.78 -2.42 -4.61
CA ALA A 126 -13.82 -3.09 -3.76
C ALA A 126 -14.02 -4.61 -3.75
N HIS A 127 -13.05 -5.34 -3.20
CA HIS A 127 -13.24 -6.75 -2.92
C HIS A 127 -14.30 -6.97 -1.84
N VAL A 128 -15.03 -8.07 -1.90
CA VAL A 128 -16.12 -8.37 -0.94
C VAL A 128 -15.61 -8.43 0.50
N ASP A 129 -14.45 -9.03 0.76
CA ASP A 129 -13.88 -9.15 2.11
C ASP A 129 -13.37 -7.80 2.64
N ALA A 130 -12.89 -6.92 1.77
CA ALA A 130 -12.55 -5.54 2.14
C ALA A 130 -13.79 -4.76 2.61
N VAL A 131 -14.94 -4.97 1.95
CA VAL A 131 -16.20 -4.34 2.37
C VAL A 131 -16.66 -4.88 3.70
N HIS A 132 -16.61 -6.20 3.92
CA HIS A 132 -16.97 -6.80 5.20
C HIS A 132 -16.09 -6.27 6.34
N ALA A 133 -14.77 -6.20 6.16
CA ALA A 133 -13.87 -5.62 7.15
C ALA A 133 -14.20 -4.16 7.45
N PHE A 134 -14.52 -3.37 6.45
CA PHE A 134 -14.87 -1.96 6.65
C PHE A 134 -16.27 -1.75 7.25
N GLU A 135 -17.21 -2.66 7.03
CA GLU A 135 -18.51 -2.68 7.75
C GLU A 135 -18.31 -2.85 9.26
N GLU A 136 -17.36 -3.71 9.65
CA GLU A 136 -17.06 -3.97 11.06
C GLU A 136 -16.24 -2.83 11.69
N ASP A 137 -15.16 -2.41 11.06
CA ASP A 137 -14.13 -1.54 11.65
C ASP A 137 -14.16 -0.08 11.16
N GLY A 138 -14.92 0.26 10.14
CA GLY A 138 -14.98 1.60 9.56
C GLY A 138 -15.37 2.70 10.55
N GLY A 139 -16.24 2.39 11.50
CA GLY A 139 -16.60 3.31 12.57
C GLY A 139 -15.45 3.60 13.53
N GLN A 140 -14.59 2.63 13.81
CA GLN A 140 -13.37 2.82 14.60
C GLN A 140 -12.31 3.59 13.81
N SER A 141 -12.12 3.25 12.54
CA SER A 141 -11.23 3.96 11.63
C SER A 141 -11.59 5.43 11.50
N LEU A 142 -12.87 5.76 11.38
CA LEU A 142 -13.37 7.14 11.36
C LEU A 142 -13.04 7.90 12.66
N ARG A 143 -13.30 7.31 13.83
CA ARG A 143 -12.97 7.94 15.12
C ARG A 143 -11.47 8.19 15.23
N ALA A 144 -10.65 7.21 14.85
CA ALA A 144 -9.20 7.35 14.87
C ALA A 144 -8.71 8.44 13.91
N ALA A 145 -9.32 8.57 12.72
CA ALA A 145 -9.04 9.67 11.79
C ALA A 145 -9.43 11.03 12.39
N GLN A 146 -10.62 11.16 12.97
CA GLN A 146 -11.09 12.39 13.63
C GLN A 146 -10.18 12.81 14.79
N ASP A 147 -9.71 11.86 15.58
CA ASP A 147 -8.82 12.14 16.70
C ASP A 147 -7.43 12.62 16.25
N ARG A 148 -6.91 12.10 15.14
CA ARG A 148 -5.60 12.45 14.59
C ARG A 148 -5.64 13.70 13.74
N LEU A 149 -6.59 13.77 12.82
CA LEU A 149 -6.62 14.78 11.75
C LEU A 149 -7.43 16.02 12.12
N LYS A 150 -8.24 15.97 13.21
CA LYS A 150 -9.05 17.10 13.68
C LYS A 150 -9.98 17.65 12.57
N ASP A 151 -9.84 18.94 12.25
CA ASP A 151 -10.57 19.63 11.19
C ASP A 151 -10.27 19.08 9.77
N ARG A 152 -9.13 18.43 9.56
CA ARG A 152 -8.81 17.75 8.29
C ARG A 152 -9.63 16.48 8.06
N ALA A 153 -10.33 15.98 9.08
CA ALA A 153 -11.31 14.91 8.98
C ALA A 153 -12.76 15.39 8.84
N ASP A 154 -12.99 16.69 8.77
CA ASP A 154 -14.34 17.24 8.60
C ASP A 154 -15.02 16.68 7.36
N GLN A 155 -16.33 16.45 7.42
CA GLN A 155 -17.16 15.82 6.40
C GLN A 155 -16.88 14.34 6.13
N THR A 156 -15.81 13.76 6.70
CA THR A 156 -15.51 12.34 6.55
C THR A 156 -16.56 11.50 7.26
N ARG A 157 -17.07 10.50 6.55
CA ARG A 157 -18.04 9.53 7.05
C ARG A 157 -17.78 8.15 6.47
N VAL A 158 -18.26 7.10 7.11
CA VAL A 158 -18.21 5.74 6.57
C VAL A 158 -19.19 5.65 5.39
N VAL A 159 -18.65 5.32 4.21
CA VAL A 159 -19.42 5.06 2.99
C VAL A 159 -18.87 3.79 2.36
N LEU A 160 -19.74 2.80 2.20
CA LEU A 160 -19.37 1.53 1.57
C LEU A 160 -19.28 1.67 0.05
N PRO A 161 -18.47 0.83 -0.62
CA PRO A 161 -18.47 0.71 -2.07
C PRO A 161 -19.86 0.38 -2.66
N ASP A 162 -20.10 0.84 -3.89
CA ASP A 162 -21.37 0.58 -4.62
C ASP A 162 -21.43 -0.83 -5.18
N GLU A 163 -20.28 -1.42 -5.48
CA GLU A 163 -20.16 -2.74 -6.10
C GLU A 163 -18.98 -3.51 -5.53
N THR A 164 -19.16 -4.82 -5.41
CA THR A 164 -18.11 -5.73 -4.94
C THR A 164 -17.78 -6.77 -6.00
N PHE A 165 -16.57 -7.34 -5.92
CA PHE A 165 -16.14 -8.48 -6.72
C PHE A 165 -15.36 -9.49 -5.86
N GLN A 166 -15.07 -10.68 -6.39
CA GLN A 166 -14.32 -11.72 -5.68
C GLN A 166 -12.92 -11.94 -6.27
N ASP A 167 -12.81 -12.29 -7.55
CA ASP A 167 -11.52 -12.68 -8.13
C ASP A 167 -10.90 -11.57 -8.98
N VAL A 168 -11.59 -11.20 -10.07
CA VAL A 168 -11.10 -10.23 -11.05
C VAL A 168 -12.22 -9.30 -11.49
N TYR A 169 -11.92 -8.01 -11.52
CA TYR A 169 -12.77 -6.97 -12.08
C TYR A 169 -12.06 -6.30 -13.27
N PRO A 170 -12.38 -6.72 -14.51
CA PRO A 170 -11.76 -6.14 -15.69
C PRO A 170 -12.38 -4.78 -16.03
N VAL A 171 -11.56 -3.84 -16.47
CA VAL A 171 -11.98 -2.52 -16.95
C VAL A 171 -11.32 -2.21 -18.27
N GLU A 172 -12.14 -1.88 -19.26
CA GLU A 172 -11.69 -1.25 -20.50
C GLU A 172 -12.26 0.17 -20.53
N MET A 173 -11.38 1.17 -20.48
CA MET A 173 -11.77 2.58 -20.50
C MET A 173 -10.77 3.37 -21.35
N GLY A 174 -11.26 4.03 -22.39
CA GLY A 174 -10.42 4.71 -23.36
C GLY A 174 -9.37 3.78 -23.97
N SER A 175 -8.09 4.12 -23.79
CA SER A 175 -6.97 3.32 -24.27
C SER A 175 -6.42 2.32 -23.24
N MET A 176 -7.00 2.26 -22.05
CA MET A 176 -6.48 1.45 -20.94
C MET A 176 -7.27 0.14 -20.78
N LYS A 177 -6.53 -0.96 -20.64
CA LYS A 177 -7.05 -2.26 -20.18
C LYS A 177 -6.42 -2.56 -18.84
N ILE A 178 -7.26 -2.71 -17.83
CA ILE A 178 -6.87 -2.79 -16.43
C ILE A 178 -7.63 -3.96 -15.80
N GLU A 179 -7.01 -4.63 -14.88
CA GLU A 179 -7.66 -5.67 -14.08
C GLU A 179 -7.41 -5.38 -12.60
N ALA A 180 -8.48 -5.12 -11.84
CA ALA A 180 -8.41 -5.23 -10.39
C ALA A 180 -8.48 -6.71 -10.02
N ARG A 181 -7.48 -7.23 -9.32
CA ARG A 181 -7.35 -8.65 -8.98
C ARG A 181 -7.19 -8.84 -7.48
N HIS A 182 -7.99 -9.72 -6.92
CA HIS A 182 -7.68 -10.34 -5.64
C HIS A 182 -6.81 -11.57 -5.91
N LEU A 183 -5.59 -11.57 -5.41
CA LEU A 183 -4.62 -12.63 -5.64
C LEU A 183 -4.64 -13.69 -4.54
N GLY A 184 -5.25 -13.37 -3.41
CA GLY A 184 -5.30 -14.15 -2.19
C GLY A 184 -5.06 -13.26 -0.96
N PRO A 185 -5.14 -13.81 0.25
CA PRO A 185 -4.85 -13.09 1.47
C PRO A 185 -3.43 -12.51 1.47
N ALA A 186 -3.28 -11.27 1.91
CA ALA A 186 -1.99 -10.61 1.99
C ALA A 186 -1.86 -9.83 3.31
N HIS A 187 -1.74 -8.50 3.24
CA HIS A 187 -1.75 -7.65 4.43
C HIS A 187 -3.10 -7.72 5.16
N SER A 188 -4.19 -7.82 4.39
CA SER A 188 -5.54 -8.11 4.86
C SER A 188 -6.26 -9.09 3.95
N PRO A 189 -7.39 -9.70 4.35
CA PRO A 189 -8.11 -10.69 3.53
C PRO A 189 -8.62 -10.15 2.19
N GLY A 190 -8.94 -8.87 2.10
CA GLY A 190 -9.56 -8.24 0.94
C GLY A 190 -8.62 -7.38 0.10
N ASP A 191 -7.30 -7.54 0.23
CA ASP A 191 -6.33 -6.80 -0.57
C ASP A 191 -6.47 -7.11 -2.07
N ILE A 192 -6.42 -6.08 -2.89
CA ILE A 192 -6.39 -6.21 -4.34
C ILE A 192 -5.20 -5.47 -4.93
N VAL A 193 -4.81 -5.91 -6.11
CA VAL A 193 -3.84 -5.21 -6.95
C VAL A 193 -4.51 -4.71 -8.22
N ILE A 194 -4.00 -3.63 -8.80
CA ILE A 194 -4.44 -3.14 -10.11
C ILE A 194 -3.35 -3.47 -11.13
N TRP A 195 -3.65 -4.40 -12.01
CA TRP A 195 -2.74 -4.91 -13.02
C TRP A 195 -2.96 -4.24 -14.38
N PHE A 196 -1.88 -3.79 -14.99
CA PHE A 196 -1.82 -3.18 -16.32
C PHE A 196 -0.96 -4.07 -17.22
N PRO A 197 -1.55 -5.06 -17.91
CA PRO A 197 -0.78 -6.05 -18.68
C PRO A 197 0.03 -5.42 -19.81
N GLU A 198 -0.49 -4.42 -20.50
CA GLU A 198 0.19 -3.78 -21.64
C GLU A 198 1.38 -2.91 -21.18
N GLN A 199 1.32 -2.33 -19.98
CA GLN A 199 2.38 -1.51 -19.39
C GLN A 199 3.36 -2.34 -18.56
N SER A 200 3.07 -3.61 -18.30
CA SER A 200 3.80 -4.45 -17.35
C SER A 200 3.98 -3.76 -15.99
N LEU A 201 2.91 -3.11 -15.51
CA LEU A 201 2.86 -2.35 -14.27
C LEU A 201 1.78 -2.91 -13.35
N VAL A 202 2.09 -2.95 -12.07
CA VAL A 202 1.11 -3.23 -11.00
C VAL A 202 1.10 -2.08 -9.99
N ILE A 203 -0.09 -1.58 -9.66
CA ILE A 203 -0.32 -0.80 -8.45
C ILE A 203 -0.73 -1.83 -7.40
N SER A 204 0.16 -2.09 -6.45
CA SER A 204 0.03 -3.27 -5.60
C SER A 204 -0.79 -3.06 -4.34
N GLY A 205 -1.09 -1.81 -3.98
CA GLY A 205 -1.63 -1.56 -2.66
C GLY A 205 -0.76 -2.18 -1.57
N ASP A 206 -1.35 -2.57 -0.49
CA ASP A 206 -0.66 -3.16 0.68
C ASP A 206 -0.20 -4.61 0.47
N MET A 207 -0.41 -5.20 -0.72
CA MET A 207 0.30 -6.41 -1.13
C MET A 207 1.82 -6.20 -1.05
N ALA A 208 2.33 -4.98 -1.35
CA ALA A 208 3.76 -4.69 -1.35
C ALA A 208 4.08 -3.32 -0.75
N PHE A 209 5.14 -3.29 0.05
CA PHE A 209 5.70 -2.12 0.72
C PHE A 209 7.09 -1.79 0.17
N HIS A 210 7.46 -0.51 0.25
CA HIS A 210 8.80 -0.02 -0.09
C HIS A 210 9.20 1.09 0.89
N GLU A 211 10.48 1.17 1.24
CA GLU A 211 11.10 2.20 2.09
C GLU A 211 10.66 2.23 3.56
N ARG A 212 9.52 1.67 3.89
CA ARG A 212 9.05 1.54 5.28
C ARG A 212 8.82 0.09 5.66
N MET A 213 8.84 -0.18 6.96
CA MET A 213 8.43 -1.47 7.51
C MET A 213 6.92 -1.64 7.37
N LEU A 214 6.49 -2.80 6.87
CA LEU A 214 5.08 -3.17 6.83
C LEU A 214 4.54 -3.44 8.24
N PRO A 215 3.28 -3.10 8.55
CA PRO A 215 2.63 -3.54 9.78
C PRO A 215 2.07 -4.96 9.62
N ILE A 216 2.07 -5.73 10.70
CA ILE A 216 1.36 -7.02 10.80
C ILE A 216 0.25 -6.84 11.82
N PHE A 217 -1.00 -6.95 11.36
CA PHE A 217 -2.19 -6.80 12.20
C PHE A 217 -2.68 -8.15 12.74
N ALA A 218 -3.75 -8.14 13.51
CA ALA A 218 -4.30 -9.34 14.12
C ALA A 218 -4.94 -10.30 13.10
N ASP A 219 -5.42 -9.76 12.01
CA ASP A 219 -6.04 -10.47 10.87
C ASP A 219 -5.07 -10.77 9.72
N THR A 220 -3.84 -10.26 9.77
CA THR A 220 -2.78 -10.59 8.82
C THR A 220 -2.26 -11.99 9.11
N ILE A 221 -2.32 -12.91 8.15
CA ILE A 221 -1.72 -14.25 8.25
C ILE A 221 -0.47 -14.27 7.39
N THR A 222 0.70 -14.21 8.03
CA THR A 222 1.97 -14.04 7.32
C THR A 222 2.36 -15.22 6.44
N ALA A 223 1.95 -16.43 6.76
CA ALA A 223 2.15 -17.60 5.91
C ALA A 223 1.37 -17.49 4.61
N ASP A 224 0.09 -17.11 4.68
CA ASP A 224 -0.79 -16.96 3.53
C ASP A 224 -0.31 -15.82 2.63
N TRP A 225 0.17 -14.71 3.22
CA TRP A 225 0.73 -13.60 2.45
C TRP A 225 1.97 -14.02 1.64
N ILE A 226 2.88 -14.81 2.25
CA ILE A 226 4.05 -15.36 1.55
C ILE A 226 3.60 -16.30 0.43
N GLU A 227 2.60 -17.16 0.68
CA GLU A 227 2.07 -18.09 -0.34
C GLU A 227 1.42 -17.32 -1.51
N THR A 228 0.60 -16.31 -1.23
CA THR A 228 0.00 -15.43 -2.25
C THR A 228 1.09 -14.70 -3.05
N TRP A 229 2.15 -14.25 -2.37
CA TRP A 229 3.28 -13.61 -3.04
C TRP A 229 3.95 -14.56 -4.04
N ASP A 230 4.33 -15.76 -3.57
CA ASP A 230 5.13 -16.70 -4.35
C ASP A 230 4.35 -17.31 -5.53
N ASN A 231 3.05 -17.56 -5.34
CA ASN A 231 2.25 -18.24 -6.35
C ASN A 231 1.57 -17.28 -7.34
N GLU A 232 1.17 -16.07 -6.90
CA GLU A 232 0.31 -15.20 -7.68
C GLU A 232 0.94 -13.83 -7.98
N PHE A 233 1.43 -13.11 -6.96
CA PHE A 233 1.92 -11.74 -7.16
C PHE A 233 3.19 -11.71 -8.01
N GLU A 234 4.14 -12.57 -7.72
CA GLU A 234 5.38 -12.66 -8.49
C GLU A 234 5.15 -13.18 -9.92
N ALA A 235 4.12 -14.02 -10.12
CA ALA A 235 3.74 -14.55 -11.42
C ALA A 235 3.23 -13.47 -12.40
N LEU A 236 2.80 -12.28 -11.90
CA LEU A 236 2.49 -11.12 -12.74
C LEU A 236 3.72 -10.67 -13.56
N ASN A 237 4.92 -10.97 -13.09
CA ASN A 237 6.18 -10.59 -13.71
C ASN A 237 6.22 -9.10 -14.10
N ALA A 238 5.71 -8.25 -13.20
CA ALA A 238 5.63 -6.81 -13.41
C ALA A 238 7.02 -6.18 -13.48
N THR A 239 7.24 -5.35 -14.49
CA THR A 239 8.46 -4.55 -14.60
C THR A 239 8.45 -3.40 -13.62
N TYR A 240 7.29 -2.77 -13.47
CA TYR A 240 7.07 -1.61 -12.62
C TYR A 240 6.07 -1.92 -11.51
N VAL A 241 6.36 -1.44 -10.32
CA VAL A 241 5.49 -1.58 -9.14
C VAL A 241 5.29 -0.22 -8.52
N ILE A 242 4.04 0.19 -8.34
CA ILE A 242 3.66 1.27 -7.46
C ILE A 242 3.15 0.61 -6.17
N PRO A 243 3.93 0.62 -5.08
CA PRO A 243 3.54 -0.02 -3.82
C PRO A 243 2.42 0.75 -3.11
N GLY A 244 1.81 0.16 -2.09
CA GLY A 244 0.88 0.89 -1.22
C GLY A 244 1.56 2.02 -0.46
N HIS A 245 2.83 1.84 -0.12
CA HIS A 245 3.64 2.81 0.60
C HIS A 245 5.06 2.89 0.02
N GLY A 246 5.63 4.11 0.00
CA GLY A 246 6.96 4.38 -0.54
C GLY A 246 6.97 4.65 -2.05
N HIS A 247 8.13 4.95 -2.59
CA HIS A 247 8.25 5.34 -4.00
C HIS A 247 8.01 4.17 -4.96
N PRO A 248 7.47 4.46 -6.17
CA PRO A 248 7.42 3.50 -7.27
C PRO A 248 8.78 2.87 -7.56
N THR A 249 8.79 1.57 -7.84
CA THR A 249 10.01 0.79 -8.00
C THR A 249 9.79 -0.43 -8.89
N ASN A 250 10.42 -1.56 -8.60
CA ASN A 250 10.30 -2.82 -9.33
C ASN A 250 10.07 -4.01 -8.38
N MET A 251 9.71 -5.16 -8.95
CA MET A 251 9.41 -6.38 -8.20
C MET A 251 10.55 -6.80 -7.26
N ALA A 252 11.82 -6.70 -7.70
CA ALA A 252 12.97 -7.11 -6.90
C ALA A 252 13.15 -6.26 -5.63
N GLN A 253 12.80 -4.96 -5.70
CA GLN A 253 12.87 -4.09 -4.53
C GLN A 253 11.73 -4.38 -3.55
N VAL A 254 10.47 -4.40 -4.00
CA VAL A 254 9.34 -4.66 -3.09
C VAL A 254 9.44 -6.05 -2.46
N ARG A 255 10.03 -7.03 -3.16
CA ARG A 255 10.32 -8.35 -2.57
C ARG A 255 11.17 -8.24 -1.32
N ARG A 256 12.26 -7.45 -1.35
CA ARG A 256 13.16 -7.27 -0.20
C ARG A 256 12.47 -6.66 1.01
N TYR A 257 11.56 -5.71 0.76
CA TYR A 257 10.89 -4.95 1.81
C TYR A 257 9.64 -5.65 2.35
N THR A 258 9.06 -6.59 1.58
CA THR A 258 7.84 -7.28 1.96
C THR A 258 8.10 -8.77 2.20
N ARG A 259 8.19 -9.57 1.14
CA ARG A 259 8.31 -11.03 1.23
C ARG A 259 9.54 -11.50 2.02
N ASP A 260 10.71 -10.96 1.69
CA ASP A 260 11.96 -11.40 2.34
C ASP A 260 12.00 -10.98 3.81
N TYR A 261 11.37 -9.84 4.16
CA TYR A 261 11.17 -9.45 5.54
C TYR A 261 10.24 -10.42 6.29
N LEU A 262 9.10 -10.79 5.70
CA LEU A 262 8.16 -11.74 6.31
C LEU A 262 8.83 -13.10 6.57
N ILE A 263 9.57 -13.63 5.59
CA ILE A 263 10.33 -14.88 5.75
C ILE A 263 11.37 -14.75 6.86
N TYR A 264 12.18 -13.70 6.82
CA TYR A 264 13.19 -13.45 7.83
C TYR A 264 12.62 -13.42 9.24
N LEU A 265 11.51 -12.69 9.42
CA LEU A 265 10.87 -12.57 10.74
C LEU A 265 10.32 -13.92 11.21
N ARG A 266 9.66 -14.68 10.34
CA ARG A 266 9.18 -16.03 10.65
C ARG A 266 10.33 -16.99 11.00
N GLU A 267 11.47 -16.92 10.30
CA GLU A 267 12.66 -17.71 10.63
C GLU A 267 13.19 -17.37 12.04
N LYS A 268 13.25 -16.08 12.40
CA LYS A 268 13.71 -15.65 13.72
C LYS A 268 12.78 -16.09 14.84
N VAL A 269 11.49 -15.90 14.64
CA VAL A 269 10.45 -16.31 15.60
C VAL A 269 10.39 -17.84 15.70
N GLY A 270 10.47 -18.58 14.59
CA GLY A 270 10.49 -20.02 14.57
C GLY A 270 11.68 -20.60 15.36
N ALA A 271 12.89 -20.07 15.14
CA ALA A 271 14.06 -20.46 15.91
C ALA A 271 13.91 -20.14 17.40
N HIS A 272 13.25 -19.05 17.77
CA HIS A 272 12.95 -18.69 19.14
C HIS A 272 11.99 -19.71 19.80
N LEU A 273 10.92 -20.09 19.12
CA LEU A 273 9.95 -21.10 19.54
C LEU A 273 10.61 -22.49 19.71
N GLU A 274 11.41 -22.93 18.73
CA GLU A 274 12.13 -24.20 18.79
C GLU A 274 13.07 -24.32 20.01
N ASN A 275 13.62 -23.18 20.46
CA ASN A 275 14.44 -23.09 21.65
C ASN A 275 13.63 -22.94 22.96
N GLY A 276 12.30 -23.02 22.91
CA GLY A 276 11.42 -22.89 24.06
C GLY A 276 11.27 -21.45 24.57
N GLY A 277 11.51 -20.45 23.71
CA GLY A 277 11.34 -19.04 24.03
C GLY A 277 9.85 -18.68 24.17
N ASP A 278 9.56 -17.70 25.01
CA ASP A 278 8.20 -17.22 25.25
C ASP A 278 7.88 -15.94 24.48
N LEU A 279 6.61 -15.51 24.52
CA LEU A 279 6.14 -14.29 23.85
C LEU A 279 6.87 -13.04 24.33
N ALA A 280 7.21 -12.93 25.63
CA ALA A 280 7.84 -11.73 26.18
C ALA A 280 9.22 -11.48 25.57
N ASP A 281 9.98 -12.54 25.31
CA ASP A 281 11.28 -12.46 24.65
C ASP A 281 11.15 -12.40 23.12
N ALA A 282 10.09 -12.97 22.53
CA ALA A 282 9.83 -12.94 21.09
C ALA A 282 9.73 -11.51 20.53
N TYR A 283 9.21 -10.55 21.29
CA TYR A 283 9.15 -9.14 20.90
C TYR A 283 10.52 -8.56 20.50
N TYR A 284 11.62 -9.16 20.98
CA TYR A 284 12.98 -8.65 20.82
C TYR A 284 13.87 -9.52 19.94
N VAL A 285 13.28 -10.43 19.13
CA VAL A 285 14.07 -11.16 18.13
C VAL A 285 14.79 -10.19 17.21
N ASP A 286 16.00 -10.58 16.79
CA ASP A 286 16.86 -9.70 16.00
C ASP A 286 16.26 -9.40 14.62
N GLN A 287 15.92 -8.12 14.40
CA GLN A 287 15.46 -7.56 13.12
C GLN A 287 16.40 -6.48 12.60
N SER A 288 17.63 -6.40 13.12
CA SER A 288 18.62 -5.36 12.78
C SER A 288 18.91 -5.20 11.28
N PRO A 289 18.83 -6.23 10.41
CA PRO A 289 18.97 -6.04 8.97
C PRO A 289 17.94 -5.09 8.35
N TYR A 290 16.80 -4.91 9.01
CA TYR A 290 15.69 -4.04 8.56
C TYR A 290 15.58 -2.73 9.35
N ALA A 291 16.54 -2.43 10.24
CA ALA A 291 16.54 -1.21 11.07
C ALA A 291 16.66 0.10 10.26
N HIS A 292 16.98 -0.01 8.98
CA HIS A 292 17.04 1.13 8.06
C HIS A 292 15.68 1.52 7.47
N LEU A 293 14.62 0.73 7.73
CA LEU A 293 13.28 1.01 7.24
C LEU A 293 12.58 2.06 8.11
N ASP A 294 11.89 2.99 7.47
CA ASP A 294 11.02 3.91 8.18
C ASP A 294 9.97 3.12 8.98
N THR A 295 9.56 3.66 10.12
CA THR A 295 8.64 3.00 11.08
C THR A 295 9.18 1.73 11.75
N PHE A 296 10.48 1.42 11.63
CA PHE A 296 11.09 0.26 12.30
C PHE A 296 10.87 0.28 13.81
N GLU A 297 11.14 1.40 14.46
CA GLU A 297 11.03 1.54 15.92
C GLU A 297 9.59 1.35 16.43
N GLU A 298 8.59 1.69 15.62
CA GLU A 298 7.17 1.58 15.96
C GLU A 298 6.61 0.18 15.72
N LEU A 299 7.15 -0.54 14.73
CA LEU A 299 6.53 -1.77 14.22
C LEU A 299 7.30 -3.04 14.52
N ALA A 300 8.63 -3.01 14.59
CA ALA A 300 9.43 -4.23 14.66
C ALA A 300 9.03 -5.16 15.83
N THR A 301 8.89 -4.61 17.04
CA THR A 301 8.47 -5.39 18.21
C THR A 301 7.05 -5.93 18.07
N LYS A 302 6.12 -5.11 17.57
CA LYS A 302 4.71 -5.52 17.37
C LYS A 302 4.60 -6.64 16.35
N ASN A 303 5.31 -6.52 15.23
CA ASN A 303 5.34 -7.51 14.18
C ASN A 303 5.87 -8.85 14.72
N ALA A 304 6.95 -8.83 15.51
CA ALA A 304 7.51 -10.03 16.12
C ALA A 304 6.51 -10.74 17.05
N GLY A 305 5.82 -9.97 17.89
CA GLY A 305 4.77 -10.52 18.76
C GLY A 305 3.61 -11.13 17.96
N ARG A 306 3.16 -10.48 16.89
CA ARG A 306 2.10 -11.01 16.02
C ARG A 306 2.50 -12.30 15.32
N VAL A 307 3.73 -12.36 14.80
CA VAL A 307 4.24 -13.58 14.16
C VAL A 307 4.39 -14.71 15.17
N TYR A 308 4.81 -14.41 16.40
CA TYR A 308 4.87 -15.43 17.47
C TYR A 308 3.48 -16.00 17.77
N GLU A 309 2.46 -15.13 17.98
CA GLU A 309 1.08 -15.56 18.23
C GLU A 309 0.53 -16.46 17.12
N GLN A 310 0.90 -16.21 15.86
CA GLN A 310 0.52 -17.06 14.72
C GLN A 310 1.23 -18.41 14.77
N MET A 311 2.56 -18.40 14.92
CA MET A 311 3.39 -19.62 14.80
C MET A 311 3.32 -20.52 16.03
N GLU A 312 2.89 -20.04 17.20
CA GLU A 312 2.71 -20.86 18.41
C GLU A 312 1.67 -21.97 18.20
N PHE A 313 0.76 -21.81 17.24
CA PHE A 313 -0.34 -22.75 16.96
C PHE A 313 -0.23 -23.43 15.59
N GLU A 314 0.83 -23.18 14.82
CA GLU A 314 1.15 -23.90 13.58
C GLU A 314 1.90 -25.21 13.88
#